data_1c8d9841d39b614c85017250067c4ee1
#
_entry.id   1c8d9841d39b614c85017250067c4ee1
#
_cell.length_a   1.000
_cell.length_b   1.000
_cell.length_c   1.000
_cell.angle_alpha   90.00
_cell.angle_beta   90.00
_cell.angle_gamma   90.00
#
_symmetry.space_group_name_H-M   'P 1'
#
loop_
_entity.id
_entity.type
_entity.pdbx_description
1 polymer ?
#
loop_
_entity_poly.entity_id
_entity_poly.type
_entity_poly.pdbx_seq_one_letter_code
_entity_poly.pdbx_strand_id
1 'polypeptide(L)'
;GERGNNNKSQLIHGGMFFLKETENKNFNSYVIFPQCKKNSRWSNHQIDPWISSDSYDQTLLSDNSEILVQLIFSLINEYNIDPKRIYIMGLSMGGYGTFDLTSKRPDIFAGAISICGGANLSILDRAASVPHWIFHGELDRVVPVEKSRQAFELLSKLNSHHLYTEYKNTYHNSWENVFAEGDF
;
A
#
# COMPACT_ATOMS: atom_id res chain seq x y z
N GLY A 1 -8.33 4.89 2.56
CA GLY A 1 -8.22 5.99 2.16
C GLY A 1 -8.64 7.30 2.83
N GLU A 2 -8.33 7.49 4.12
CA GLU A 2 -8.69 8.71 4.84
C GLU A 2 -7.82 9.89 4.46
N ARG A 3 -8.37 10.77 3.61
CA ARG A 3 -7.72 12.02 3.18
C ARG A 3 -7.91 13.12 4.21
N GLY A 4 -6.99 14.07 4.28
CA GLY A 4 -7.14 15.21 5.17
C GLY A 4 -5.89 16.06 5.35
N ASN A 5 -5.93 16.87 6.41
CA ASN A 5 -4.84 17.74 6.85
C ASN A 5 -4.77 17.87 8.38
N ASN A 6 -5.38 16.92 9.08
CA ASN A 6 -5.48 16.95 10.55
C ASN A 6 -4.46 16.02 11.24
N ASN A 7 -3.71 15.25 10.45
CA ASN A 7 -2.74 14.25 10.92
C ASN A 7 -3.32 13.25 11.95
N LYS A 8 -4.60 12.89 11.81
CA LYS A 8 -5.31 11.97 12.71
C LYS A 8 -6.12 10.92 11.97
N SER A 9 -6.83 11.31 10.90
CA SER A 9 -7.79 10.42 10.22
C SER A 9 -7.13 9.18 9.61
N GLN A 10 -5.87 9.26 9.18
CA GLN A 10 -5.12 8.13 8.63
C GLN A 10 -4.85 7.02 9.67
N LEU A 11 -4.99 7.30 10.96
CA LEU A 11 -4.74 6.32 12.03
C LEU A 11 -5.95 5.41 12.31
N ILE A 12 -7.13 5.73 11.76
CA ILE A 12 -8.40 5.07 12.12
C ILE A 12 -8.34 3.55 11.89
N HIS A 13 -7.76 3.11 10.77
CA HIS A 13 -7.83 1.69 10.36
C HIS A 13 -6.60 0.84 10.70
N GLY A 14 -5.57 1.38 11.32
CA GLY A 14 -4.37 0.58 11.62
C GLY A 14 -3.56 1.12 12.80
N GLY A 15 -3.85 2.36 13.23
CA GLY A 15 -3.05 3.01 14.28
C GLY A 15 -3.01 2.22 15.58
N MET A 16 -4.15 1.68 16.02
CA MET A 16 -4.22 0.90 17.27
C MET A 16 -3.53 -0.47 17.17
N PHE A 17 -3.55 -1.10 15.99
CA PHE A 17 -2.82 -2.34 15.75
C PHE A 17 -1.32 -2.11 15.97
N PHE A 18 -0.72 -1.19 15.23
CA PHE A 18 0.70 -0.90 15.36
C PHE A 18 1.09 -0.33 16.72
N LEU A 19 0.20 0.41 17.39
CA LEU A 19 0.46 0.88 18.75
C LEU A 19 0.61 -0.29 19.74
N LYS A 20 -0.22 -1.33 19.62
CA LYS A 20 -0.09 -2.56 20.42
C LYS A 20 1.20 -3.30 20.10
N GLU A 21 1.57 -3.39 18.81
CA GLU A 21 2.81 -4.05 18.41
C GLU A 21 4.06 -3.35 18.98
N THR A 22 4.03 -2.03 19.22
CA THR A 22 5.14 -1.33 19.86
C THR A 22 5.37 -1.76 21.32
N GLU A 23 4.37 -2.38 21.98
CA GLU A 23 4.51 -2.98 23.30
C GLU A 23 5.24 -4.34 23.23
N ASN A 24 5.29 -4.95 22.04
CA ASN A 24 6.02 -6.19 21.81
C ASN A 24 7.53 -5.90 21.70
N LYS A 25 8.34 -6.46 22.59
CA LYS A 25 9.79 -6.26 22.65
C LYS A 25 10.53 -6.68 21.37
N ASN A 26 9.92 -7.52 20.54
CA ASN A 26 10.49 -7.97 19.28
C ASN A 26 10.17 -7.04 18.10
N PHE A 27 9.22 -6.11 18.28
CA PHE A 27 8.85 -5.13 17.26
C PHE A 27 9.71 -3.87 17.38
N ASN A 28 10.93 -3.94 16.86
CA ASN A 28 11.86 -2.80 16.85
C ASN A 28 11.79 -2.07 15.49
N SER A 29 10.77 -1.26 15.32
CA SER A 29 10.49 -0.58 14.06
C SER A 29 9.94 0.82 14.26
N TYR A 30 10.25 1.72 13.35
CA TYR A 30 9.54 2.99 13.19
C TYR A 30 8.33 2.78 12.28
N VAL A 31 7.16 3.22 12.71
CA VAL A 31 5.93 3.14 11.91
C VAL A 31 5.47 4.54 11.55
N ILE A 32 5.28 4.79 10.26
CA ILE A 32 4.88 6.08 9.73
C ILE A 32 3.51 5.95 9.07
N PHE A 33 2.59 6.82 9.44
CA PHE A 33 1.26 6.91 8.86
C PHE A 33 1.13 8.23 8.08
N PRO A 34 1.54 8.29 6.82
CA PRO A 34 1.39 9.50 6.03
C PRO A 34 -0.08 9.76 5.71
N GLN A 35 -0.51 11.01 5.80
CA GLN A 35 -1.87 11.41 5.42
C GLN A 35 -1.90 11.96 4.00
N CYS A 36 -2.71 11.35 3.13
CA CYS A 36 -2.97 11.89 1.81
C CYS A 36 -3.74 13.21 1.91
N LYS A 37 -3.33 14.23 1.19
CA LYS A 37 -3.99 15.54 1.16
C LYS A 37 -5.46 15.40 0.73
N LYS A 38 -6.31 16.26 1.26
CA LYS A 38 -7.70 16.41 0.80
C LYS A 38 -7.71 16.67 -0.71
N ASN A 39 -8.59 16.03 -1.44
CA ASN A 39 -8.72 16.14 -2.90
C ASN A 39 -7.48 15.66 -3.69
N SER A 40 -6.69 14.74 -3.13
CA SER A 40 -5.53 14.14 -3.78
C SER A 40 -5.54 12.62 -3.62
N ARG A 41 -4.50 11.93 -4.12
CA ARG A 41 -4.36 10.48 -4.15
C ARG A 41 -2.92 10.04 -4.00
N TRP A 42 -2.70 8.74 -3.74
CA TRP A 42 -1.36 8.15 -3.70
C TRP A 42 -0.86 7.72 -5.08
N SER A 43 -1.77 7.33 -5.98
CA SER A 43 -1.42 6.83 -7.31
C SER A 43 -2.06 7.69 -8.41
N ASN A 44 -1.32 7.99 -9.47
CA ASN A 44 -1.85 8.64 -10.67
C ASN A 44 -2.65 7.66 -11.55
N HIS A 45 -2.56 6.37 -11.32
CA HIS A 45 -3.35 5.33 -11.99
C HIS A 45 -4.65 5.00 -11.25
N GLN A 46 -5.09 5.75 -10.33
CA GLN A 46 -6.33 5.41 -9.67
C GLN A 46 -7.51 5.55 -10.61
N ILE A 47 -8.14 4.44 -10.95
CA ILE A 47 -9.47 4.41 -11.56
C ILE A 47 -10.46 4.68 -10.43
N ASP A 48 -10.63 5.96 -10.15
CA ASP A 48 -11.62 6.43 -9.20
C ASP A 48 -12.79 6.99 -10.02
N PRO A 49 -14.02 6.50 -9.86
CA PRO A 49 -15.18 7.06 -10.56
C PRO A 49 -15.42 8.53 -10.21
N TRP A 50 -14.77 9.02 -9.17
CA TRP A 50 -14.91 10.38 -8.65
C TRP A 50 -13.86 11.38 -9.16
N ILE A 51 -12.81 10.92 -9.86
CA ILE A 51 -11.72 11.78 -10.33
C ILE A 51 -11.38 11.37 -11.76
N SER A 52 -11.60 12.26 -12.73
CA SER A 52 -11.23 12.01 -14.14
C SER A 52 -9.73 11.77 -14.26
N SER A 53 -9.35 10.67 -14.89
CA SER A 53 -7.96 10.22 -15.04
C SER A 53 -7.18 10.93 -16.14
N ASP A 54 -7.84 11.77 -16.94
CA ASP A 54 -7.35 12.21 -18.26
C ASP A 54 -6.24 13.26 -18.21
N SER A 55 -5.85 13.73 -17.02
CA SER A 55 -4.88 14.81 -16.88
C SER A 55 -3.55 14.43 -16.20
N TYR A 56 -3.34 13.17 -15.82
CA TYR A 56 -2.15 12.75 -15.06
C TYR A 56 -1.28 11.76 -15.84
N ASP A 57 0.01 12.06 -15.89
CA ASP A 57 0.99 11.09 -16.39
C ASP A 57 1.09 9.92 -15.41
N GLN A 58 0.64 8.76 -15.85
CA GLN A 58 0.61 7.55 -15.05
C GLN A 58 1.99 6.94 -14.82
N THR A 59 3.02 7.41 -15.53
CA THR A 59 4.41 6.96 -15.35
C THR A 59 5.13 7.69 -14.23
N LEU A 60 4.62 8.87 -13.82
CA LEU A 60 5.18 9.68 -12.75
C LEU A 60 4.51 9.37 -11.41
N LEU A 61 5.25 9.61 -10.34
CA LEU A 61 4.68 9.60 -8.98
C LEU A 61 3.63 10.71 -8.84
N SER A 62 2.63 10.48 -7.99
CA SER A 62 1.77 11.58 -7.55
C SER A 62 2.55 12.52 -6.61
N ASP A 63 2.11 13.78 -6.49
CA ASP A 63 2.76 14.75 -5.58
C ASP A 63 2.88 14.23 -4.15
N ASN A 64 1.86 13.50 -3.65
CA ASN A 64 1.92 12.91 -2.32
C ASN A 64 2.94 11.78 -2.23
N SER A 65 3.05 10.96 -3.26
CA SER A 65 4.04 9.87 -3.31
C SER A 65 5.45 10.39 -3.44
N GLU A 66 5.66 11.48 -4.19
CA GLU A 66 6.96 12.16 -4.27
C GLU A 66 7.39 12.70 -2.89
N ILE A 67 6.49 13.41 -2.20
CA ILE A 67 6.74 13.90 -0.83
C ILE A 67 7.03 12.74 0.13
N LEU A 68 6.31 11.63 0.01
CA LEU A 68 6.54 10.45 0.86
C LEU A 68 7.92 9.85 0.61
N VAL A 69 8.37 9.75 -0.64
CA VAL A 69 9.72 9.26 -0.97
C VAL A 69 10.80 10.17 -0.35
N GLN A 70 10.64 11.49 -0.46
CA GLN A 70 11.55 12.45 0.18
C GLN A 70 11.57 12.29 1.70
N LEU A 71 10.41 12.11 2.33
CA LEU A 71 10.29 11.86 3.76
C LEU A 71 11.02 10.57 4.17
N ILE A 72 10.86 9.48 3.42
CA ILE A 72 11.55 8.21 3.70
C ILE A 72 13.06 8.43 3.74
N PHE A 73 13.64 9.09 2.74
CA PHE A 73 15.09 9.35 2.72
C PHE A 73 15.55 10.27 3.84
N SER A 74 14.75 11.28 4.20
CA SER A 74 15.06 12.14 5.35
C SER A 74 15.13 11.34 6.64
N LEU A 75 14.12 10.46 6.87
CA LEU A 75 14.04 9.65 8.09
C LEU A 75 15.12 8.57 8.16
N ILE A 76 15.51 7.97 7.05
CA ILE A 76 16.64 7.03 6.99
C ILE A 76 17.91 7.70 7.54
N ASN A 77 18.19 8.94 7.12
CA ASN A 77 19.36 9.67 7.54
C ASN A 77 19.27 10.15 8.99
N GLU A 78 18.07 10.59 9.42
CA GLU A 78 17.88 11.16 10.76
C GLU A 78 17.89 10.09 11.87
N TYR A 79 17.30 8.93 11.61
CA TYR A 79 17.09 7.88 12.62
C TYR A 79 17.96 6.64 12.43
N ASN A 80 18.97 6.69 11.55
CA ASN A 80 19.87 5.57 11.26
C ASN A 80 19.10 4.26 10.93
N ILE A 81 18.09 4.39 10.07
CA ILE A 81 17.26 3.28 9.63
C ILE A 81 18.02 2.46 8.58
N ASP A 82 17.94 1.13 8.65
CA ASP A 82 18.50 0.25 7.64
C ASP A 82 17.70 0.39 6.32
N PRO A 83 18.29 0.92 5.23
CA PRO A 83 17.59 1.13 3.97
C PRO A 83 17.17 -0.18 3.28
N LYS A 84 17.69 -1.33 3.71
CA LYS A 84 17.30 -2.65 3.21
C LYS A 84 16.07 -3.24 3.94
N ARG A 85 15.53 -2.53 4.91
CA ARG A 85 14.41 -2.97 5.75
C ARG A 85 13.26 -1.97 5.75
N ILE A 86 12.98 -1.38 4.61
CA ILE A 86 11.86 -0.46 4.40
C ILE A 86 10.69 -1.27 3.82
N TYR A 87 9.57 -1.27 4.53
CA TYR A 87 8.35 -1.96 4.11
C TYR A 87 7.23 -0.95 3.87
N ILE A 88 6.33 -1.26 2.95
CA ILE A 88 5.18 -0.43 2.66
C ILE A 88 3.89 -1.23 2.81
N MET A 89 2.91 -0.64 3.48
CA MET A 89 1.57 -1.20 3.59
C MET A 89 0.53 -0.14 3.23
N GLY A 90 -0.52 -0.56 2.54
CA GLY A 90 -1.64 0.31 2.25
C GLY A 90 -2.95 -0.42 2.06
N LEU A 91 -4.05 0.22 2.48
CA LEU A 91 -5.41 -0.30 2.30
C LEU A 91 -6.22 0.60 1.36
N SER A 92 -7.07 0.01 0.52
CA SER A 92 -7.95 0.72 -0.41
C SER A 92 -7.15 1.68 -1.30
N MET A 93 -7.37 2.99 -1.22
CA MET A 93 -6.54 3.99 -1.90
C MET A 93 -5.04 3.85 -1.56
N GLY A 94 -4.70 3.46 -0.33
CA GLY A 94 -3.32 3.15 0.08
C GLY A 94 -2.80 1.88 -0.60
N GLY A 95 -3.64 0.89 -0.86
CA GLY A 95 -3.28 -0.31 -1.62
C GLY A 95 -2.89 0.02 -3.07
N TYR A 96 -3.62 0.93 -3.72
CA TYR A 96 -3.19 1.48 -5.03
C TYR A 96 -1.85 2.20 -4.93
N GLY A 97 -1.65 3.01 -3.87
CA GLY A 97 -0.39 3.70 -3.62
C GLY A 97 0.77 2.74 -3.41
N THR A 98 0.53 1.62 -2.72
CA THR A 98 1.52 0.57 -2.51
C THR A 98 2.00 -0.03 -3.83
N PHE A 99 1.10 -0.46 -4.71
CA PHE A 99 1.46 -0.96 -6.03
C PHE A 99 2.14 0.11 -6.90
N ASP A 100 1.66 1.33 -6.87
CA ASP A 100 2.22 2.43 -7.66
C ASP A 100 3.66 2.75 -7.24
N LEU A 101 3.89 2.88 -5.93
CA LEU A 101 5.22 3.16 -5.38
C LEU A 101 6.20 2.03 -5.65
N THR A 102 5.81 0.78 -5.43
CA THR A 102 6.69 -0.37 -5.70
C THR A 102 6.99 -0.56 -7.19
N SER A 103 6.06 -0.19 -8.08
CA SER A 103 6.29 -0.23 -9.52
C SER A 103 7.22 0.89 -10.00
N LYS A 104 7.20 2.05 -9.38
CA LYS A 104 7.99 3.23 -9.78
C LYS A 104 9.30 3.37 -9.03
N ARG A 105 9.37 2.86 -7.82
CA ARG A 105 10.52 2.89 -6.93
C ARG A 105 10.75 1.54 -6.22
N PRO A 106 10.95 0.46 -6.99
CA PRO A 106 11.22 -0.86 -6.42
C PRO A 106 12.53 -0.90 -5.62
N ASP A 107 13.42 0.06 -5.85
CA ASP A 107 14.71 0.22 -5.18
C ASP A 107 14.59 0.58 -3.69
N ILE A 108 13.42 1.04 -3.22
CA ILE A 108 13.23 1.51 -1.84
C ILE A 108 12.75 0.37 -0.93
N PHE A 109 11.91 -0.54 -1.41
CA PHE A 109 11.11 -1.41 -0.55
C PHE A 109 11.63 -2.85 -0.51
N ALA A 110 11.79 -3.37 0.71
CA ALA A 110 12.13 -4.77 0.96
C ALA A 110 10.92 -5.70 0.88
N GLY A 111 9.71 -5.16 1.01
CA GLY A 111 8.46 -5.89 0.89
C GLY A 111 7.25 -4.96 0.95
N ALA A 112 6.12 -5.45 0.49
CA ALA A 112 4.91 -4.66 0.32
C ALA A 112 3.64 -5.44 0.69
N ILE A 113 2.70 -4.76 1.35
CA ILE A 113 1.38 -5.31 1.68
C ILE A 113 0.30 -4.40 1.06
N SER A 114 -0.48 -4.96 0.13
CA SER A 114 -1.63 -4.27 -0.46
C SER A 114 -2.93 -4.90 -0.01
N ILE A 115 -3.80 -4.14 0.64
CA ILE A 115 -5.09 -4.60 1.14
C ILE A 115 -6.20 -3.91 0.35
N CYS A 116 -7.10 -4.69 -0.26
CA CYS A 116 -8.25 -4.24 -1.08
C CYS A 116 -7.90 -3.08 -2.04
N GLY A 117 -6.75 -3.19 -2.69
CA GLY A 117 -6.25 -2.21 -3.66
C GLY A 117 -6.34 -2.71 -5.10
N GLY A 118 -5.67 -1.98 -5.99
CA GLY A 118 -5.50 -2.35 -7.39
C GLY A 118 -4.22 -1.74 -7.96
N ALA A 119 -3.75 -2.28 -9.10
CA ALA A 119 -2.50 -1.90 -9.72
C ALA A 119 -2.68 -1.40 -11.16
N ASN A 120 -1.74 -0.58 -11.62
CA ASN A 120 -1.56 -0.34 -13.03
C ASN A 120 -0.80 -1.53 -13.65
N LEU A 121 -1.52 -2.43 -14.30
CA LEU A 121 -0.93 -3.65 -14.87
C LEU A 121 0.11 -3.37 -15.96
N SER A 122 0.08 -2.19 -16.60
CA SER A 122 1.03 -1.84 -17.66
C SER A 122 2.46 -1.53 -17.18
N ILE A 123 2.63 -1.32 -15.87
CA ILE A 123 3.95 -1.04 -15.25
C ILE A 123 4.24 -1.94 -14.03
N LEU A 124 3.31 -2.83 -13.69
CA LEU A 124 3.41 -3.65 -12.47
C LEU A 124 4.57 -4.65 -12.51
N ASP A 125 5.02 -5.03 -13.70
CA ASP A 125 6.20 -5.87 -13.93
C ASP A 125 7.45 -5.29 -13.27
N ARG A 126 7.57 -3.97 -13.17
CA ARG A 126 8.68 -3.27 -12.50
C ARG A 126 8.75 -3.57 -11.00
N ALA A 127 7.62 -3.91 -10.38
CA ALA A 127 7.54 -4.27 -8.96
C ALA A 127 7.90 -5.74 -8.68
N ALA A 128 8.21 -6.55 -9.68
CA ALA A 128 8.42 -8.00 -9.54
C ALA A 128 9.56 -8.38 -8.58
N SER A 129 10.53 -7.50 -8.37
CA SER A 129 11.63 -7.72 -7.41
C SER A 129 11.25 -7.47 -5.96
N VAL A 130 10.13 -6.79 -5.70
CA VAL A 130 9.64 -6.49 -4.35
C VAL A 130 8.63 -7.58 -3.96
N PRO A 131 8.85 -8.39 -2.93
CA PRO A 131 7.86 -9.33 -2.44
C PRO A 131 6.56 -8.61 -2.04
N HIS A 132 5.43 -9.09 -2.54
CA HIS A 132 4.11 -8.56 -2.20
C HIS A 132 3.29 -9.62 -1.49
N TRP A 133 2.60 -9.22 -0.42
CA TRP A 133 1.48 -9.97 0.10
C TRP A 133 0.21 -9.16 -0.15
N ILE A 134 -0.69 -9.73 -0.93
CA ILE A 134 -1.89 -9.05 -1.42
C ILE A 134 -3.11 -9.65 -0.72
N PHE A 135 -3.94 -8.80 -0.15
CA PHE A 135 -5.14 -9.21 0.57
C PHE A 135 -6.39 -8.57 -0.05
N HIS A 136 -7.50 -9.32 -0.12
CA HIS A 136 -8.77 -8.77 -0.59
C HIS A 136 -9.97 -9.50 -0.01
N GLY A 137 -11.10 -8.81 0.12
CA GLY A 137 -12.38 -9.42 0.43
C GLY A 137 -13.11 -9.87 -0.84
N GLU A 138 -13.59 -11.11 -0.87
CA GLU A 138 -14.28 -11.71 -2.03
C GLU A 138 -15.49 -10.89 -2.51
N LEU A 139 -16.23 -10.30 -1.57
CA LEU A 139 -17.46 -9.55 -1.82
C LEU A 139 -17.27 -8.03 -1.84
N ASP A 140 -16.05 -7.56 -2.08
CA ASP A 140 -15.74 -6.13 -2.14
C ASP A 140 -16.50 -5.44 -3.28
N ARG A 141 -17.37 -4.50 -2.94
CA ARG A 141 -18.20 -3.73 -3.89
C ARG A 141 -17.65 -2.32 -4.15
N VAL A 142 -16.56 -1.93 -3.48
CA VAL A 142 -15.90 -0.63 -3.63
C VAL A 142 -14.72 -0.75 -4.59
N VAL A 143 -13.84 -1.72 -4.33
CA VAL A 143 -12.76 -2.11 -5.23
C VAL A 143 -12.98 -3.57 -5.60
N PRO A 144 -13.33 -3.88 -6.86
CA PRO A 144 -13.56 -5.27 -7.27
C PRO A 144 -12.36 -6.16 -7.00
N VAL A 145 -12.60 -7.34 -6.41
CA VAL A 145 -11.55 -8.31 -6.03
C VAL A 145 -10.66 -8.72 -7.21
N GLU A 146 -11.20 -8.66 -8.43
CA GLU A 146 -10.50 -8.93 -9.69
C GLU A 146 -9.25 -8.05 -9.86
N LYS A 147 -9.23 -6.86 -9.26
CA LYS A 147 -8.07 -5.96 -9.32
C LYS A 147 -6.85 -6.58 -8.62
N SER A 148 -7.05 -7.20 -7.45
CA SER A 148 -5.99 -7.90 -6.73
C SER A 148 -5.65 -9.23 -7.38
N ARG A 149 -6.64 -9.99 -7.88
CA ARG A 149 -6.40 -11.24 -8.60
C ARG A 149 -5.51 -11.01 -9.83
N GLN A 150 -5.81 -10.01 -10.66
CA GLN A 150 -5.02 -9.65 -11.84
C GLN A 150 -3.60 -9.21 -11.48
N ALA A 151 -3.45 -8.41 -10.41
CA ALA A 151 -2.14 -7.99 -9.94
C ALA A 151 -1.30 -9.20 -9.47
N PHE A 152 -1.90 -10.10 -8.68
CA PHE A 152 -1.21 -11.31 -8.22
C PHE A 152 -0.87 -12.25 -9.37
N GLU A 153 -1.80 -12.48 -10.31
CA GLU A 153 -1.56 -13.33 -11.49
C GLU A 153 -0.36 -12.83 -12.32
N LEU A 154 -0.25 -11.52 -12.51
CA LEU A 154 0.88 -10.95 -13.25
C LEU A 154 2.19 -11.13 -12.47
N LEU A 155 2.22 -10.72 -11.20
CA LEU A 155 3.43 -10.79 -10.38
C LEU A 155 3.90 -12.22 -10.15
N SER A 156 2.99 -13.17 -9.90
CA SER A 156 3.34 -14.59 -9.66
C SER A 156 3.94 -15.28 -10.86
N LYS A 157 3.66 -14.83 -12.10
CA LYS A 157 4.32 -15.30 -13.31
C LYS A 157 5.77 -14.82 -13.44
N LEU A 158 6.09 -13.68 -12.81
CA LEU A 158 7.42 -13.08 -12.88
C LEU A 158 8.32 -13.52 -11.73
N ASN A 159 7.74 -13.77 -10.55
CA ASN A 159 8.48 -14.19 -9.36
C ASN A 159 7.57 -14.98 -8.41
N SER A 160 8.10 -16.01 -7.76
CA SER A 160 7.36 -16.89 -6.84
C SER A 160 7.25 -16.35 -5.39
N HIS A 161 7.82 -15.19 -5.09
CA HIS A 161 7.84 -14.61 -3.74
C HIS A 161 6.59 -13.79 -3.40
N HIS A 162 5.60 -13.74 -4.30
CA HIS A 162 4.35 -13.02 -4.06
C HIS A 162 3.31 -13.94 -3.43
N LEU A 163 2.54 -13.40 -2.49
CA LEU A 163 1.48 -14.10 -1.77
C LEU A 163 0.12 -13.42 -2.02
N TYR A 164 -0.94 -14.21 -2.01
CA TYR A 164 -2.31 -13.72 -2.13
C TYR A 164 -3.22 -14.41 -1.12
N THR A 165 -3.97 -13.63 -0.38
CA THR A 165 -4.99 -14.09 0.56
C THR A 165 -6.32 -13.43 0.23
N GLU A 166 -7.34 -14.24 -0.06
CA GLU A 166 -8.69 -13.78 -0.32
C GLU A 166 -9.63 -14.25 0.80
N TYR A 167 -10.26 -13.29 1.45
CA TYR A 167 -11.19 -13.57 2.55
C TYR A 167 -12.59 -13.81 2.01
N LYS A 168 -13.09 -15.04 2.16
CA LYS A 168 -14.46 -15.41 1.79
C LYS A 168 -15.49 -14.62 2.59
N ASN A 169 -16.61 -14.31 1.93
CA ASN A 169 -17.72 -13.55 2.54
C ASN A 169 -17.33 -12.20 3.16
N THR A 170 -16.19 -11.61 2.77
CA THR A 170 -15.67 -10.35 3.29
C THR A 170 -15.86 -9.24 2.27
N TYR A 171 -16.34 -8.11 2.72
CA TYR A 171 -16.53 -6.90 1.93
C TYR A 171 -15.24 -6.05 1.88
N HIS A 172 -15.39 -4.73 1.61
CA HIS A 172 -14.25 -3.82 1.45
C HIS A 172 -13.34 -3.71 2.69
N ASN A 173 -13.88 -3.92 3.88
CA ASN A 173 -13.15 -3.81 5.15
C ASN A 173 -12.23 -5.00 5.49
N SER A 174 -11.68 -5.67 4.49
CA SER A 174 -10.80 -6.84 4.67
C SER A 174 -9.53 -6.57 5.52
N TRP A 175 -9.17 -5.30 5.73
CA TRP A 175 -8.09 -4.95 6.68
C TRP A 175 -8.37 -5.37 8.12
N GLU A 176 -9.65 -5.52 8.51
CA GLU A 176 -10.00 -6.04 9.84
C GLU A 176 -9.55 -7.48 9.99
N ASN A 177 -9.71 -8.30 8.94
CA ASN A 177 -9.22 -9.68 8.92
C ASN A 177 -7.69 -9.71 8.98
N VAL A 178 -7.01 -8.90 8.15
CA VAL A 178 -5.54 -8.82 8.12
C VAL A 178 -4.98 -8.48 9.50
N PHE A 179 -5.49 -7.42 10.13
CA PHE A 179 -5.02 -7.02 11.46
C PHE A 179 -5.41 -7.99 12.58
N ALA A 180 -6.42 -8.83 12.39
CA ALA A 180 -6.79 -9.87 13.34
C ALA A 180 -5.87 -11.10 13.27
N GLU A 181 -5.32 -11.42 12.10
CA GLU A 181 -4.37 -12.53 11.93
C GLU A 181 -2.99 -12.21 12.54
N GLY A 182 -2.49 -11.01 12.31
CA GLY A 182 -1.26 -10.52 12.95
C GLY A 182 0.06 -11.16 12.47
N ASP A 183 0.01 -12.06 11.51
CA ASP A 183 1.16 -12.88 11.08
C ASP A 183 1.87 -12.32 9.82
N PHE A 184 1.94 -11.00 9.65
CA PHE A 184 2.54 -10.37 8.46
C PHE A 184 3.72 -9.44 8.79
#